data_70d3704c1f927e6404cfb9fe3e1171b3
#
_entry.id   70d3704c1f927e6404cfb9fe3e1171b3
#
_cell.length_a   1.000
_cell.length_b   1.000
_cell.length_c   1.000
_cell.angle_alpha   90.00
_cell.angle_beta   90.00
_cell.angle_gamma   90.00
#
_symmetry.space_group_name_H-M   'P 1'
#
loop_
_entity.id
_entity.type
_entity.pdbx_description
1 polymer ?
#
loop_
_entity_poly.entity_id
_entity_poly.type
_entity_poly.pdbx_seq_one_letter_code
_entity_poly.pdbx_strand_id
1 'polypeptide(L)'
;RFPEIESTPLTELLPVTFQKALNDLSKKYAKSSLRHIKSLYNLAYQTAIKNHQCTENPISGVTVPKKASEKVVNGLSREEQQAFEEAAKQLTIRDQFILQTFLLTGLRRGELQNLRWQDWDKKAKVLRVEKSKTENGIRSVPVIPEVALMLTHLQGWAKRCNSNRYIFGDAEPVSAGHLRHICLYTSKRAGIRRVSPHMLRHTFATRMIENGSDAKSLALIIGHSNPAFTLRRYVHPDHTSLYEQMCRLSSIQQ
;
A
#
# COMPACT_ATOMS: atom_id res chain seq x y z
N ARG A 1 0.98 -13.12 23.19
CA ARG A 1 1.66 -14.17 23.97
C ARG A 1 0.85 -15.44 23.85
N PHE A 2 1.53 -16.58 23.66
CA PHE A 2 0.98 -17.92 23.56
C PHE A 2 1.65 -18.79 24.63
N PRO A 3 1.19 -18.72 25.87
CA PRO A 3 1.89 -19.38 26.97
C PRO A 3 2.11 -20.87 26.69
N GLU A 4 1.12 -21.54 26.12
CA GLU A 4 1.21 -22.99 25.80
C GLU A 4 2.19 -23.31 24.65
N ILE A 5 2.53 -22.35 23.80
CA ILE A 5 3.47 -22.52 22.69
C ILE A 5 4.84 -21.96 23.04
N GLU A 6 4.89 -20.82 23.74
CA GLU A 6 6.13 -20.13 24.10
C GLU A 6 7.01 -20.97 25.04
N SER A 7 6.42 -21.84 25.88
CA SER A 7 7.12 -22.73 26.81
C SER A 7 7.39 -24.13 26.25
N THR A 8 6.82 -24.48 25.10
CA THR A 8 6.97 -25.81 24.50
C THR A 8 8.21 -25.84 23.60
N PRO A 9 9.14 -26.77 23.77
CA PRO A 9 10.25 -26.95 22.85
C PRO A 9 9.75 -27.19 21.42
N LEU A 10 10.47 -26.71 20.40
CA LEU A 10 10.10 -26.87 19.00
C LEU A 10 9.91 -28.34 18.62
N THR A 11 10.69 -29.25 19.20
CA THR A 11 10.64 -30.70 18.97
C THR A 11 9.39 -31.38 19.52
N GLU A 12 8.69 -30.72 20.45
CA GLU A 12 7.51 -31.27 21.14
C GLU A 12 6.20 -30.63 20.73
N LEU A 13 6.25 -29.57 19.90
CA LEU A 13 5.06 -28.85 19.46
C LEU A 13 4.27 -29.66 18.43
N LEU A 14 3.07 -30.09 18.83
CA LEU A 14 2.18 -30.84 17.97
C LEU A 14 1.35 -29.92 17.04
N PRO A 15 1.04 -30.38 15.81
CA PRO A 15 0.17 -29.63 14.88
C PRO A 15 -1.18 -29.23 15.48
N VAL A 16 -1.76 -30.11 16.29
CA VAL A 16 -3.06 -29.89 16.95
C VAL A 16 -3.01 -28.76 17.97
N THR A 17 -1.91 -28.63 18.73
CA THR A 17 -1.71 -27.56 19.70
C THR A 17 -1.63 -26.20 19.00
N PHE A 18 -0.88 -26.14 17.90
CA PHE A 18 -0.76 -24.90 17.11
C PHE A 18 -2.08 -24.55 16.41
N GLN A 19 -2.82 -25.55 15.88
CA GLN A 19 -4.13 -25.34 15.28
C GLN A 19 -5.13 -24.77 16.30
N LYS A 20 -5.18 -25.34 17.51
CA LYS A 20 -6.03 -24.85 18.61
C LYS A 20 -5.71 -23.40 18.95
N ALA A 21 -4.44 -23.05 19.12
CA ALA A 21 -4.01 -21.68 19.37
C ALA A 21 -4.42 -20.72 18.26
N LEU A 22 -4.28 -21.08 16.97
CA LEU A 22 -4.76 -20.25 15.87
C LEU A 22 -6.29 -20.08 15.86
N ASN A 23 -7.03 -21.15 16.23
CA ASN A 23 -8.48 -21.09 16.34
C ASN A 23 -8.91 -20.11 17.45
N ASP A 24 -8.26 -20.13 18.61
CA ASP A 24 -8.59 -19.21 19.70
C ASP A 24 -8.21 -17.77 19.37
N LEU A 25 -7.08 -17.55 18.72
CA LEU A 25 -6.70 -16.21 18.27
C LEU A 25 -7.59 -15.68 17.16
N SER A 26 -8.24 -16.54 16.38
CA SER A 26 -9.15 -16.09 15.31
C SER A 26 -10.33 -15.29 15.84
N LYS A 27 -10.65 -15.42 17.14
CA LYS A 27 -11.67 -14.63 17.83
C LYS A 27 -11.25 -13.17 18.04
N LYS A 28 -9.93 -12.88 18.09
CA LYS A 28 -9.37 -11.56 18.42
C LYS A 28 -8.60 -10.91 17.27
N TYR A 29 -7.99 -11.70 16.39
CA TYR A 29 -7.08 -11.22 15.38
C TYR A 29 -7.57 -11.49 13.96
N ALA A 30 -7.25 -10.55 13.06
CA ALA A 30 -7.59 -10.69 11.65
C ALA A 30 -6.77 -11.82 10.99
N LYS A 31 -7.33 -12.41 9.96
CA LYS A 31 -6.75 -13.51 9.17
C LYS A 31 -5.32 -13.23 8.65
N SER A 32 -5.04 -11.96 8.29
CA SER A 32 -3.70 -11.53 7.89
C SER A 32 -2.67 -11.66 9.01
N SER A 33 -3.05 -11.32 10.26
CA SER A 33 -2.18 -11.48 11.42
C SER A 33 -1.91 -12.95 11.73
N LEU A 34 -2.94 -13.79 11.61
CA LEU A 34 -2.79 -15.25 11.82
C LEU A 34 -1.91 -15.90 10.74
N ARG A 35 -2.04 -15.45 9.47
CA ARG A 35 -1.13 -15.89 8.41
C ARG A 35 0.31 -15.50 8.70
N HIS A 36 0.52 -14.29 9.22
CA HIS A 36 1.86 -13.83 9.59
C HIS A 36 2.46 -14.66 10.73
N ILE A 37 1.67 -14.95 11.76
CA ILE A 37 2.08 -15.84 12.86
C ILE A 37 2.45 -17.23 12.32
N LYS A 38 1.58 -17.84 11.51
CA LYS A 38 1.89 -19.14 10.89
C LYS A 38 3.17 -19.09 10.07
N SER A 39 3.38 -18.02 9.31
CA SER A 39 4.58 -17.83 8.48
C SER A 39 5.86 -17.75 9.31
N LEU A 40 5.83 -17.04 10.45
CA LEU A 40 6.98 -16.93 11.36
C LEU A 40 7.36 -18.29 11.95
N TYR A 41 6.39 -19.05 12.45
CA TYR A 41 6.66 -20.41 12.95
C TYR A 41 7.14 -21.36 11.86
N ASN A 42 6.53 -21.28 10.67
CA ASN A 42 6.99 -22.08 9.52
C ASN A 42 8.45 -21.76 9.16
N LEU A 43 8.85 -20.49 9.18
CA LEU A 43 10.24 -20.09 8.94
C LEU A 43 11.18 -20.61 10.05
N ALA A 44 10.75 -20.53 11.31
CA ALA A 44 11.54 -21.06 12.44
C ALA A 44 11.80 -22.57 12.28
N TYR A 45 10.75 -23.35 11.93
CA TYR A 45 10.92 -24.79 11.68
C TYR A 45 11.79 -25.09 10.46
N GLN A 46 11.64 -24.35 9.38
CA GLN A 46 12.52 -24.51 8.21
C GLN A 46 13.99 -24.25 8.56
N THR A 47 14.25 -23.29 9.44
CA THR A 47 15.61 -22.99 9.94
C THR A 47 16.10 -24.11 10.85
N ALA A 48 15.27 -24.61 11.77
CA ALA A 48 15.61 -25.71 12.68
C ALA A 48 15.91 -27.01 11.90
N ILE A 49 15.14 -27.31 10.85
CA ILE A 49 15.40 -28.48 9.98
C ILE A 49 16.76 -28.34 9.27
N LYS A 50 17.05 -27.15 8.71
CA LYS A 50 18.34 -26.88 8.07
C LYS A 50 19.52 -27.02 9.01
N ASN A 51 19.32 -26.74 10.30
CA ASN A 51 20.32 -26.88 11.36
C ASN A 51 20.30 -28.25 12.06
N HIS A 52 19.57 -29.23 11.49
CA HIS A 52 19.43 -30.58 12.06
C HIS A 52 18.90 -30.63 13.50
N GLN A 53 18.15 -29.63 13.94
CA GLN A 53 17.55 -29.55 15.27
C GLN A 53 16.17 -30.23 15.34
N CYS A 54 15.50 -30.40 14.20
CA CYS A 54 14.29 -31.21 14.05
C CYS A 54 14.23 -31.81 12.65
N THR A 55 13.42 -32.86 12.48
CA THR A 55 13.29 -33.59 11.21
C THR A 55 12.06 -33.16 10.39
N GLU A 56 11.01 -32.68 11.04
CA GLU A 56 9.74 -32.35 10.42
C GLU A 56 9.21 -30.98 10.83
N ASN A 57 8.36 -30.43 9.97
CA ASN A 57 7.68 -29.17 10.23
C ASN A 57 6.18 -29.43 10.53
N PRO A 58 5.77 -29.45 11.80
CA PRO A 58 4.39 -29.71 12.19
C PRO A 58 3.40 -28.61 11.75
N ILE A 59 3.93 -27.42 11.39
CA ILE A 59 3.11 -26.28 10.99
C ILE A 59 2.66 -26.37 9.51
N SER A 60 3.28 -27.23 8.71
CA SER A 60 2.98 -27.35 7.27
C SER A 60 1.50 -27.64 7.00
N GLY A 61 0.90 -28.59 7.73
CA GLY A 61 -0.51 -28.99 7.61
C GLY A 61 -1.53 -28.10 8.33
N VAL A 62 -1.07 -27.15 9.15
CA VAL A 62 -1.96 -26.25 9.91
C VAL A 62 -2.65 -25.25 8.98
N THR A 63 -3.93 -24.96 9.21
CA THR A 63 -4.70 -24.01 8.40
C THR A 63 -5.13 -22.78 9.18
N VAL A 64 -5.14 -21.61 8.53
CA VAL A 64 -5.69 -20.40 9.16
C VAL A 64 -7.22 -20.48 9.11
N PRO A 65 -7.91 -20.30 10.27
CA PRO A 65 -9.35 -20.43 10.36
C PRO A 65 -10.11 -19.55 9.36
N LYS A 66 -11.07 -20.12 8.64
CA LYS A 66 -11.89 -19.40 7.65
C LYS A 66 -12.71 -18.28 8.29
N LYS A 67 -13.16 -18.49 9.54
CA LYS A 67 -13.98 -17.53 10.32
C LYS A 67 -13.22 -16.31 10.83
N ALA A 68 -11.88 -16.28 10.72
CA ALA A 68 -11.09 -15.10 11.11
C ALA A 68 -11.47 -13.89 10.26
N SER A 69 -11.66 -12.74 10.90
CA SER A 69 -12.07 -11.50 10.24
C SER A 69 -11.06 -11.07 9.17
N GLU A 70 -11.54 -10.62 8.03
CA GLU A 70 -10.71 -9.98 7.03
C GLU A 70 -10.86 -8.45 7.17
N LYS A 71 -9.76 -7.75 7.45
CA LYS A 71 -9.76 -6.28 7.38
C LYS A 71 -9.69 -5.87 5.92
N VAL A 72 -10.80 -5.38 5.40
CA VAL A 72 -10.81 -4.70 4.10
C VAL A 72 -10.31 -3.27 4.34
N VAL A 73 -9.17 -2.92 3.79
CA VAL A 73 -8.67 -1.53 3.80
C VAL A 73 -9.18 -0.87 2.53
N ASN A 74 -10.28 -0.15 2.64
CA ASN A 74 -10.83 0.64 1.54
C ASN A 74 -10.11 2.00 1.44
N GLY A 75 -10.04 2.55 0.23
CA GLY A 75 -9.66 3.95 0.00
C GLY A 75 -10.62 4.90 0.75
N LEU A 76 -10.35 6.18 0.71
CA LEU A 76 -11.26 7.21 1.20
C LEU A 76 -12.52 7.27 0.31
N SER A 77 -13.68 7.56 0.89
CA SER A 77 -14.84 7.98 0.11
C SER A 77 -14.55 9.33 -0.59
N ARG A 78 -15.43 9.80 -1.47
CA ARG A 78 -15.24 11.11 -2.12
C ARG A 78 -15.33 12.24 -1.09
N GLU A 79 -16.25 12.14 -0.16
CA GLU A 79 -16.46 13.10 0.94
C GLU A 79 -15.27 13.08 1.91
N GLU A 80 -14.80 11.88 2.31
CA GLU A 80 -13.61 11.74 3.15
C GLU A 80 -12.37 12.33 2.47
N GLN A 81 -12.20 12.11 1.16
CA GLN A 81 -11.09 12.64 0.40
C GLN A 81 -11.13 14.16 0.35
N GLN A 82 -12.28 14.75 0.03
CA GLN A 82 -12.47 16.19 -0.02
C GLN A 82 -12.17 16.84 1.35
N ALA A 83 -12.71 16.28 2.43
CA ALA A 83 -12.42 16.75 3.79
C ALA A 83 -10.94 16.64 4.15
N PHE A 84 -10.29 15.56 3.72
CA PHE A 84 -8.86 15.33 3.94
C PHE A 84 -8.00 16.34 3.17
N GLU A 85 -8.30 16.60 1.91
CA GLU A 85 -7.59 17.57 1.08
C GLU A 85 -7.78 19.00 1.59
N GLU A 86 -8.98 19.36 2.07
CA GLU A 86 -9.23 20.66 2.69
C GLU A 86 -8.41 20.84 3.97
N ALA A 87 -8.41 19.84 4.85
CA ALA A 87 -7.60 19.87 6.07
C ALA A 87 -6.10 19.90 5.76
N ALA A 88 -5.65 19.29 4.67
CA ALA A 88 -4.24 19.30 4.26
C ALA A 88 -3.73 20.70 3.89
N LYS A 89 -4.58 21.62 3.47
CA LYS A 89 -4.20 23.02 3.15
C LYS A 89 -3.61 23.78 4.34
N GLN A 90 -3.82 23.28 5.56
CA GLN A 90 -3.27 23.87 6.78
C GLN A 90 -1.85 23.36 7.13
N LEU A 91 -1.34 22.41 6.37
CA LEU A 91 0.03 21.90 6.52
C LEU A 91 1.04 22.83 5.84
N THR A 92 2.34 22.56 6.06
CA THR A 92 3.39 23.16 5.24
C THR A 92 3.21 22.79 3.77
N ILE A 93 3.66 23.65 2.85
CA ILE A 93 3.55 23.38 1.40
C ILE A 93 4.18 22.03 1.04
N ARG A 94 5.32 21.68 1.64
CA ARG A 94 5.98 20.41 1.43
C ARG A 94 5.09 19.24 1.83
N ASP A 95 4.47 19.30 3.00
CA ASP A 95 3.61 18.23 3.52
C ASP A 95 2.31 18.10 2.71
N GLN A 96 1.75 19.23 2.26
CA GLN A 96 0.64 19.22 1.31
C GLN A 96 1.01 18.46 0.04
N PHE A 97 2.16 18.77 -0.56
CA PHE A 97 2.62 18.12 -1.78
C PHE A 97 2.94 16.64 -1.59
N ILE A 98 3.43 16.22 -0.42
CA ILE A 98 3.58 14.80 -0.06
C ILE A 98 2.23 14.08 -0.14
N LEU A 99 1.20 14.62 0.52
CA LEU A 99 -0.13 13.99 0.55
C LEU A 99 -0.78 13.95 -0.84
N GLN A 100 -0.69 15.05 -1.59
CA GLN A 100 -1.18 15.13 -2.97
C GLN A 100 -0.43 14.17 -3.90
N THR A 101 0.88 14.03 -3.75
CA THR A 101 1.65 13.05 -4.55
C THR A 101 1.17 11.63 -4.31
N PHE A 102 0.86 11.23 -3.08
CA PHE A 102 0.25 9.92 -2.83
C PHE A 102 -1.09 9.75 -3.55
N LEU A 103 -1.96 10.77 -3.48
CA LEU A 103 -3.30 10.74 -4.07
C LEU A 103 -3.30 10.79 -5.60
N LEU A 104 -2.26 11.37 -6.22
CA LEU A 104 -2.19 11.59 -7.67
C LEU A 104 -1.25 10.64 -8.41
N THR A 105 -0.42 9.87 -7.69
CA THR A 105 0.56 8.96 -8.30
C THR A 105 0.45 7.51 -7.82
N GLY A 106 -0.20 7.29 -6.69
CA GLY A 106 -0.32 5.97 -6.08
C GLY A 106 1.01 5.34 -5.66
N LEU A 107 2.08 6.10 -5.48
CA LEU A 107 3.38 5.60 -5.03
C LEU A 107 3.28 4.86 -3.69
N ARG A 108 4.11 3.82 -3.50
CA ARG A 108 4.27 3.21 -2.18
C ARG A 108 5.01 4.17 -1.24
N ARG A 109 4.75 4.07 0.06
CA ARG A 109 5.43 4.89 1.07
C ARG A 109 6.94 4.91 0.87
N GLY A 110 7.57 3.73 0.76
CA GLY A 110 9.03 3.65 0.58
C GLY A 110 9.54 4.20 -0.76
N GLU A 111 8.73 4.16 -1.81
CA GLU A 111 9.04 4.76 -3.10
C GLU A 111 9.06 6.28 -2.97
N LEU A 112 8.00 6.88 -2.44
CA LEU A 112 7.94 8.33 -2.21
C LEU A 112 9.06 8.84 -1.28
N GLN A 113 9.36 8.10 -0.19
CA GLN A 113 10.45 8.46 0.73
C GLN A 113 11.79 8.59 0.02
N ASN A 114 12.09 7.66 -0.88
CA ASN A 114 13.38 7.55 -1.55
C ASN A 114 13.44 8.27 -2.91
N LEU A 115 12.38 9.01 -3.28
CA LEU A 115 12.31 9.71 -4.55
C LEU A 115 13.33 10.86 -4.59
N ARG A 116 14.20 10.83 -5.60
CA ARG A 116 15.29 11.81 -5.80
C ARG A 116 14.99 12.72 -6.97
N TRP A 117 15.63 13.86 -7.03
CA TRP A 117 15.50 14.79 -8.15
C TRP A 117 15.92 14.20 -9.49
N GLN A 118 16.90 13.30 -9.50
CA GLN A 118 17.33 12.57 -10.71
C GLN A 118 16.26 11.61 -11.24
N ASP A 119 15.32 11.17 -10.40
CA ASP A 119 14.24 10.25 -10.77
C ASP A 119 13.10 10.97 -11.50
N TRP A 120 13.09 12.29 -11.50
CA TRP A 120 12.10 13.09 -12.21
C TRP A 120 12.59 13.52 -13.58
N ASP A 121 12.11 12.84 -14.60
CA ASP A 121 12.35 13.20 -16.00
C ASP A 121 11.26 14.17 -16.48
N LYS A 122 11.61 15.46 -16.50
CA LYS A 122 10.71 16.54 -16.95
C LYS A 122 10.30 16.39 -18.41
N LYS A 123 11.25 15.96 -19.27
CA LYS A 123 11.02 15.86 -20.72
C LYS A 123 10.08 14.71 -21.03
N ALA A 124 10.29 13.56 -20.41
CA ALA A 124 9.43 12.39 -20.56
C ALA A 124 8.15 12.49 -19.71
N LYS A 125 8.05 13.45 -18.78
CA LYS A 125 6.93 13.62 -17.82
C LYS A 125 6.69 12.37 -16.99
N VAL A 126 7.76 11.80 -16.41
CA VAL A 126 7.67 10.58 -15.59
C VAL A 126 8.52 10.69 -14.33
N LEU A 127 8.06 10.02 -13.28
CA LEU A 127 8.84 9.67 -12.09
C LEU A 127 9.33 8.23 -12.24
N ARG A 128 10.64 8.01 -12.19
CA ARG A 128 11.25 6.68 -12.26
C ARG A 128 11.32 6.08 -10.86
N VAL A 129 10.79 4.89 -10.70
CA VAL A 129 10.91 4.10 -9.47
C VAL A 129 11.94 3.01 -9.72
N GLU A 130 13.20 3.30 -9.35
CA GLU A 130 14.33 2.40 -9.63
C GLU A 130 14.53 1.34 -8.53
N LYS A 131 14.10 1.59 -7.29
CA LYS A 131 14.24 0.68 -6.16
C LYS A 131 12.90 0.22 -5.64
N SER A 132 12.60 -1.06 -5.80
CA SER A 132 11.41 -1.70 -5.25
C SER A 132 11.76 -3.06 -4.63
N LYS A 133 10.91 -3.53 -3.72
CA LYS A 133 11.03 -4.88 -3.13
C LYS A 133 10.80 -6.01 -4.14
N THR A 134 10.23 -5.70 -5.30
CA THR A 134 9.92 -6.66 -6.38
C THR A 134 10.34 -6.07 -7.72
N GLU A 135 10.73 -6.91 -8.68
CA GLU A 135 11.11 -6.50 -10.04
C GLU A 135 10.01 -5.66 -10.71
N ASN A 136 8.75 -6.06 -10.57
CA ASN A 136 7.59 -5.32 -11.10
C ASN A 136 7.34 -3.97 -10.40
N GLY A 137 8.08 -3.65 -9.35
CA GLY A 137 8.06 -2.34 -8.72
C GLY A 137 8.92 -1.31 -9.46
N ILE A 138 9.88 -1.75 -10.29
CA ILE A 138 10.69 -0.88 -11.15
C ILE A 138 9.79 -0.44 -12.30
N ARG A 139 9.51 0.85 -12.37
CA ARG A 139 8.59 1.41 -13.36
C ARG A 139 8.72 2.91 -13.50
N SER A 140 8.14 3.46 -14.56
CA SER A 140 7.93 4.90 -14.73
C SER A 140 6.48 5.23 -14.45
N VAL A 141 6.26 6.16 -13.52
CA VAL A 141 4.91 6.67 -13.16
C VAL A 141 4.68 7.96 -13.94
N PRO A 142 3.63 8.06 -14.76
CA PRO A 142 3.30 9.29 -15.47
C PRO A 142 3.05 10.45 -14.50
N VAL A 143 3.54 11.63 -14.87
CA VAL A 143 3.39 12.87 -14.09
C VAL A 143 2.38 13.76 -14.80
N ILE A 144 1.23 13.94 -14.19
CA ILE A 144 0.19 14.86 -14.65
C ILE A 144 0.61 16.33 -14.39
N PRO A 145 -0.01 17.31 -15.09
CA PRO A 145 0.39 18.72 -14.98
C PRO A 145 0.44 19.25 -13.55
N GLU A 146 -0.52 18.88 -12.71
CA GLU A 146 -0.58 19.29 -11.30
C GLU A 146 0.63 18.81 -10.50
N VAL A 147 1.02 17.55 -10.68
CA VAL A 147 2.22 16.99 -10.02
C VAL A 147 3.49 17.63 -10.57
N ALA A 148 3.56 17.89 -11.88
CA ALA A 148 4.70 18.58 -12.49
C ALA A 148 4.88 20.00 -11.93
N LEU A 149 3.79 20.73 -11.72
CA LEU A 149 3.80 22.07 -11.11
C LEU A 149 4.32 22.03 -9.67
N MET A 150 3.83 21.09 -8.86
CA MET A 150 4.29 20.87 -7.48
C MET A 150 5.79 20.56 -7.43
N LEU A 151 6.26 19.64 -8.27
CA LEU A 151 7.68 19.27 -8.35
C LEU A 151 8.54 20.46 -8.80
N THR A 152 8.06 21.28 -9.73
CA THR A 152 8.78 22.48 -10.17
C THR A 152 8.91 23.50 -9.05
N HIS A 153 7.85 23.70 -8.27
CA HIS A 153 7.86 24.60 -7.11
C HIS A 153 8.88 24.12 -6.05
N LEU A 154 8.83 22.84 -5.69
CA LEU A 154 9.76 22.23 -4.73
C LEU A 154 11.22 22.32 -5.22
N GLN A 155 11.47 22.11 -6.51
CA GLN A 155 12.82 22.20 -7.08
C GLN A 155 13.37 23.61 -7.00
N GLY A 156 12.54 24.63 -7.24
CA GLY A 156 12.92 26.02 -7.06
C GLY A 156 13.32 26.35 -5.61
N TRP A 157 12.59 25.79 -4.65
CA TRP A 157 12.91 25.91 -3.23
C TRP A 157 14.19 25.14 -2.86
N ALA A 158 14.31 23.88 -3.27
CA ALA A 158 15.47 23.03 -3.00
C ALA A 158 16.78 23.64 -3.50
N LYS A 159 16.78 24.25 -4.68
CA LYS A 159 17.94 24.96 -5.23
C LYS A 159 18.37 26.14 -4.35
N ARG A 160 17.42 26.93 -3.81
CA ARG A 160 17.69 28.04 -2.91
C ARG A 160 18.28 27.62 -1.57
N CYS A 161 17.84 26.43 -1.08
CA CYS A 161 18.27 25.89 0.21
C CYS A 161 19.47 24.92 0.11
N ASN A 162 20.05 24.75 -1.08
CA ASN A 162 21.11 23.76 -1.38
C ASN A 162 20.76 22.32 -0.96
N SER A 163 19.46 21.98 -0.98
CA SER A 163 18.89 20.69 -0.62
C SER A 163 18.59 19.90 -1.90
N ASN A 164 19.53 19.06 -2.35
CA ASN A 164 19.53 18.61 -3.74
C ASN A 164 19.39 17.10 -3.95
N ARG A 165 19.16 16.32 -2.90
CA ARG A 165 19.15 14.86 -3.07
C ARG A 165 17.75 14.29 -3.21
N TYR A 166 16.88 14.52 -2.23
CA TYR A 166 15.54 13.94 -2.18
C TYR A 166 14.47 14.99 -2.45
N ILE A 167 13.40 14.61 -3.14
CA ILE A 167 12.30 15.54 -3.50
C ILE A 167 11.54 16.01 -2.26
N PHE A 168 11.26 15.11 -1.32
CA PHE A 168 10.50 15.38 -0.10
C PHE A 168 11.34 15.33 1.18
N GLY A 169 12.63 15.16 1.03
CA GLY A 169 13.62 15.23 2.11
C GLY A 169 14.64 16.33 1.85
N ASP A 170 15.76 16.21 2.52
CA ASP A 170 16.93 17.08 2.30
C ASP A 170 18.14 16.21 1.88
N ALA A 171 19.20 16.14 2.67
CA ALA A 171 20.30 15.19 2.50
C ALA A 171 19.82 13.75 2.73
N GLU A 172 18.85 13.56 3.64
CA GLU A 172 18.24 12.30 4.00
C GLU A 172 16.79 12.22 3.51
N PRO A 173 16.27 11.01 3.27
CA PRO A 173 14.88 10.81 2.87
C PRO A 173 13.92 11.22 3.99
N VAL A 174 12.73 11.70 3.61
CA VAL A 174 11.65 11.95 4.58
C VAL A 174 11.36 10.71 5.42
N SER A 175 11.26 10.84 6.74
CA SER A 175 11.09 9.69 7.62
C SER A 175 9.71 9.03 7.48
N ALA A 176 9.66 7.70 7.67
CA ALA A 176 8.40 6.95 7.70
C ALA A 176 7.47 7.42 8.84
N GLY A 177 8.06 7.89 9.93
CA GLY A 177 7.34 8.47 11.06
C GLY A 177 6.63 9.76 10.67
N HIS A 178 7.33 10.68 9.99
CA HIS A 178 6.75 11.94 9.51
C HIS A 178 5.59 11.69 8.53
N LEU A 179 5.76 10.81 7.53
CA LEU A 179 4.69 10.48 6.59
C LEU A 179 3.44 9.91 7.28
N ARG A 180 3.63 9.09 8.31
CA ARG A 180 2.52 8.57 9.11
C ARG A 180 1.88 9.68 9.94
N HIS A 181 2.69 10.54 10.54
CA HIS A 181 2.23 11.65 11.37
C HIS A 181 1.34 12.61 10.58
N ILE A 182 1.80 13.09 9.42
CA ILE A 182 1.00 14.02 8.59
C ILE A 182 -0.33 13.42 8.14
N CYS A 183 -0.37 12.13 7.76
CA CYS A 183 -1.62 11.45 7.44
C CYS A 183 -2.58 11.41 8.62
N LEU A 184 -2.07 11.08 9.83
CA LEU A 184 -2.87 11.01 11.05
C LEU A 184 -3.35 12.38 11.51
N TYR A 185 -2.49 13.37 11.48
CA TYR A 185 -2.80 14.74 11.83
C TYR A 185 -3.90 15.29 10.94
N THR A 186 -3.74 15.14 9.62
CA THR A 186 -4.72 15.60 8.63
C THR A 186 -6.06 14.88 8.79
N SER A 187 -6.07 13.55 8.97
CA SER A 187 -7.31 12.81 9.16
C SER A 187 -8.06 13.21 10.44
N LYS A 188 -7.33 13.49 11.52
CA LYS A 188 -7.93 14.00 12.77
C LYS A 188 -8.55 15.39 12.56
N ARG A 189 -7.89 16.29 11.86
CA ARG A 189 -8.42 17.63 11.55
C ARG A 189 -9.60 17.59 10.60
N ALA A 190 -9.62 16.67 9.66
CA ALA A 190 -10.73 16.44 8.75
C ALA A 190 -11.95 15.78 9.43
N GLY A 191 -11.84 15.34 10.68
CA GLY A 191 -12.91 14.63 11.39
C GLY A 191 -13.25 13.26 10.81
N ILE A 192 -12.31 12.63 10.07
CA ILE A 192 -12.52 11.34 9.41
C ILE A 192 -11.75 10.21 10.11
N ARG A 193 -12.03 8.98 9.68
CA ARG A 193 -11.29 7.80 10.15
C ARG A 193 -9.78 7.95 9.89
N ARG A 194 -9.00 7.24 10.70
CA ARG A 194 -7.54 7.23 10.63
C ARG A 194 -7.02 6.88 9.23
N VAL A 195 -6.24 7.78 8.63
CA VAL A 195 -5.63 7.60 7.30
C VAL A 195 -4.17 7.18 7.42
N SER A 196 -3.70 6.38 6.47
CA SER A 196 -2.30 5.98 6.33
C SER A 196 -1.82 6.22 4.89
N PRO A 197 -0.51 6.31 4.64
CA PRO A 197 0.03 6.43 3.28
C PRO A 197 -0.47 5.33 2.33
N HIS A 198 -0.63 4.11 2.84
CA HIS A 198 -1.15 2.99 2.04
C HIS A 198 -2.62 3.17 1.66
N MET A 199 -3.41 3.79 2.54
CA MET A 199 -4.81 4.11 2.25
C MET A 199 -4.93 5.19 1.17
N LEU A 200 -4.05 6.21 1.14
CA LEU A 200 -4.00 7.22 0.08
C LEU A 200 -3.71 6.57 -1.29
N ARG A 201 -2.78 5.61 -1.34
CA ARG A 201 -2.55 4.81 -2.55
C ARG A 201 -3.79 3.98 -2.94
N HIS A 202 -4.53 3.41 -1.98
CA HIS A 202 -5.79 2.74 -2.27
C HIS A 202 -6.82 3.70 -2.83
N THR A 203 -6.89 4.92 -2.28
CA THR A 203 -7.75 5.99 -2.80
C THR A 203 -7.42 6.31 -4.25
N PHE A 204 -6.15 6.52 -4.59
CA PHE A 204 -5.69 6.70 -5.97
C PHE A 204 -6.19 5.57 -6.88
N ALA A 205 -5.94 4.31 -6.48
CA ALA A 205 -6.33 3.17 -7.30
C ALA A 205 -7.86 3.07 -7.50
N THR A 206 -8.63 3.36 -6.45
CA THR A 206 -10.10 3.41 -6.53
C THR A 206 -10.56 4.50 -7.50
N ARG A 207 -10.01 5.73 -7.39
CA ARG A 207 -10.35 6.84 -8.30
C ARG A 207 -9.97 6.55 -9.75
N MET A 208 -8.84 5.89 -10.00
CA MET A 208 -8.46 5.47 -11.35
C MET A 208 -9.51 4.54 -11.97
N ILE A 209 -9.97 3.54 -11.22
CA ILE A 209 -11.03 2.62 -11.71
C ILE A 209 -12.36 3.35 -11.90
N GLU A 210 -12.78 4.17 -10.93
CA GLU A 210 -14.02 4.98 -11.03
C GLU A 210 -14.01 5.92 -12.25
N ASN A 211 -12.82 6.39 -12.65
CA ASN A 211 -12.64 7.23 -13.85
C ASN A 211 -12.40 6.40 -15.13
N GLY A 212 -12.68 5.09 -15.10
CA GLY A 212 -12.68 4.25 -16.30
C GLY A 212 -11.31 3.68 -16.70
N SER A 213 -10.28 3.79 -15.85
CA SER A 213 -9.00 3.15 -16.13
C SER A 213 -9.14 1.63 -16.10
N ASP A 214 -8.54 0.95 -17.07
CA ASP A 214 -8.49 -0.51 -17.05
C ASP A 214 -7.54 -1.02 -15.96
N ALA A 215 -7.82 -2.23 -15.45
CA ALA A 215 -7.07 -2.80 -14.34
C ALA A 215 -5.62 -3.16 -14.68
N LYS A 216 -5.30 -3.39 -15.97
CA LYS A 216 -3.92 -3.68 -16.42
C LYS A 216 -3.08 -2.41 -16.38
N SER A 217 -3.59 -1.31 -16.93
CA SER A 217 -2.94 0.01 -16.86
C SER A 217 -2.75 0.46 -15.41
N LEU A 218 -3.78 0.32 -14.58
CA LEU A 218 -3.65 0.62 -13.15
C LEU A 218 -2.57 -0.25 -12.49
N ALA A 219 -2.55 -1.56 -12.74
CA ALA A 219 -1.54 -2.46 -12.16
C ALA A 219 -0.12 -2.06 -12.55
N LEU A 220 0.11 -1.62 -13.79
CA LEU A 220 1.40 -1.10 -14.26
C LEU A 220 1.78 0.19 -13.52
N ILE A 221 0.87 1.16 -13.41
CA ILE A 221 1.12 2.44 -12.74
C ILE A 221 1.48 2.23 -11.26
N ILE A 222 0.70 1.40 -10.55
CA ILE A 222 0.95 1.15 -9.13
C ILE A 222 2.01 0.08 -8.87
N GLY A 223 2.46 -0.66 -9.89
CA GLY A 223 3.49 -1.70 -9.77
C GLY A 223 3.01 -2.92 -8.98
N HIS A 224 1.85 -3.46 -9.32
CA HIS A 224 1.38 -4.76 -8.85
C HIS A 224 1.93 -5.88 -9.72
N SER A 225 2.50 -6.91 -9.11
CA SER A 225 3.04 -8.08 -9.81
C SER A 225 1.95 -8.93 -10.47
N ASN A 226 0.73 -8.85 -9.97
CA ASN A 226 -0.40 -9.62 -10.48
C ASN A 226 -1.61 -8.70 -10.74
N PRO A 227 -1.98 -8.46 -12.02
CA PRO A 227 -3.17 -7.68 -12.37
C PRO A 227 -4.47 -8.25 -11.81
N ALA A 228 -4.57 -9.57 -11.62
CA ALA A 228 -5.73 -10.20 -11.00
C ALA A 228 -5.94 -9.75 -9.54
N PHE A 229 -4.87 -9.37 -8.83
CA PHE A 229 -4.99 -8.74 -7.51
C PHE A 229 -5.66 -7.37 -7.61
N THR A 230 -5.30 -6.57 -8.61
CA THR A 230 -5.91 -5.25 -8.87
C THR A 230 -7.40 -5.42 -9.21
N LEU A 231 -7.75 -6.36 -10.08
CA LEU A 231 -9.13 -6.68 -10.41
C LEU A 231 -9.95 -7.03 -9.16
N ARG A 232 -9.52 -8.00 -8.38
CA ARG A 232 -10.24 -8.43 -7.16
C ARG A 232 -10.36 -7.32 -6.11
N ARG A 233 -9.43 -6.39 -6.09
CA ARG A 233 -9.35 -5.38 -5.05
C ARG A 233 -10.14 -4.13 -5.36
N TYR A 234 -10.17 -3.70 -6.62
CA TYR A 234 -10.68 -2.39 -7.02
C TYR A 234 -11.85 -2.45 -8.02
N VAL A 235 -12.01 -3.56 -8.75
CA VAL A 235 -13.09 -3.72 -9.71
C VAL A 235 -14.22 -4.52 -9.06
N HIS A 236 -15.26 -3.81 -8.65
CA HIS A 236 -16.51 -4.38 -8.15
C HIS A 236 -17.63 -3.86 -9.03
N PRO A 237 -17.83 -4.43 -10.23
CA PRO A 237 -18.85 -3.95 -11.15
C PRO A 237 -20.24 -4.15 -10.53
N ASP A 238 -20.98 -3.08 -10.39
CA ASP A 238 -22.41 -3.12 -10.13
C ASP A 238 -23.20 -3.25 -11.45
N HIS A 239 -24.49 -3.49 -11.36
CA HIS A 239 -25.34 -3.67 -12.52
C HIS A 239 -25.37 -2.43 -13.43
N THR A 240 -25.30 -1.23 -12.86
CA THR A 240 -25.31 0.04 -13.60
C THR A 240 -24.03 0.19 -14.43
N SER A 241 -22.87 -0.08 -13.80
CA SER A 241 -21.56 -0.05 -14.48
C SER A 241 -21.48 -1.06 -15.63
N LEU A 242 -22.03 -2.28 -15.45
CA LEU A 242 -22.09 -3.29 -16.52
C LEU A 242 -22.99 -2.84 -17.68
N TYR A 243 -24.15 -2.26 -17.36
CA TYR A 243 -25.07 -1.74 -18.35
C TYR A 243 -24.44 -0.60 -19.18
N GLU A 244 -23.79 0.37 -18.53
CA GLU A 244 -23.08 1.47 -19.21
C GLU A 244 -21.97 0.96 -20.15
N GLN A 245 -21.21 -0.06 -19.73
CA GLN A 245 -20.20 -0.68 -20.58
C GLN A 245 -20.81 -1.35 -21.81
N MET A 246 -21.96 -2.01 -21.67
CA MET A 246 -22.67 -2.60 -22.80
C MET A 246 -23.23 -1.53 -23.74
N CYS A 247 -23.73 -0.40 -23.22
CA CYS A 247 -24.21 0.71 -24.04
C CYS A 247 -23.10 1.34 -24.91
N ARG A 248 -21.85 1.33 -24.44
CA ARG A 248 -20.70 1.79 -25.26
C ARG A 248 -20.47 0.96 -26.52
N LEU A 249 -20.86 -0.32 -26.53
CA LEU A 249 -20.78 -1.16 -27.73
C LEU A 249 -21.78 -0.72 -28.80
N SER A 250 -22.95 -0.27 -28.41
CA SER A 250 -23.98 0.19 -29.35
C SER A 250 -23.66 1.56 -29.97
N SER A 251 -22.85 2.40 -29.32
CA SER A 251 -22.41 3.70 -29.84
C SER A 251 -21.24 3.62 -30.83
N ILE A 252 -20.63 2.46 -31.01
CA ILE A 252 -19.52 2.25 -31.98
C ILE A 252 -20.08 1.90 -33.38
N GLN A 253 -21.38 1.61 -33.50
CA GLN A 253 -22.03 1.24 -34.78
C GLN A 253 -22.71 2.43 -35.48
N GLN A 254 -22.53 3.66 -35.01
CA GLN A 254 -22.92 4.90 -35.66
C GLN A 254 -21.68 5.69 -36.11
#